data_6a5163d803f5c71381d38d1e75d5b166
#
_entry.id   6a5163d803f5c71381d38d1e75d5b166
#
_cell.length_a   1.000
_cell.length_b   1.000
_cell.length_c   1.000
_cell.angle_alpha   90.00
_cell.angle_beta   90.00
_cell.angle_gamma   90.00
#
_symmetry.space_group_name_H-M   'P 1'
#
loop_
_entity.id
_entity.type
_entity.pdbx_description
1 polymer ?
#
loop_
_entity_poly.entity_id
_entity_poly.type
_entity_poly.pdbx_seq_one_letter_code
_entity_poly.pdbx_strand_id
1 'polypeptide(L)'
;HLPTRRQRQMCIRDRINFGGAKMSKSKGNIVDPESYFATHGADALRLYILFMAPPSDGVEWNDGGIEGTKRFLNKFWDNMVKIIDEKDTSDTFSSKDEEIERKINQTIKSITQHLEKFEFNTAVSDLMKLNNDLSDYLKEDNTIQIDLKDSILRNILILLYPMSPHIASEI
;
A
#
# COMPACT_ATOMS: atom_id res chain seq x y z
N HIS A 1 -32.33 10.22 10.63
CA HIS A 1 -31.70 9.67 11.85
C HIS A 1 -30.24 9.34 11.56
N LEU A 2 -29.33 10.19 12.00
CA LEU A 2 -27.91 9.86 12.01
C LEU A 2 -27.68 8.79 13.10
N PRO A 3 -27.04 7.66 12.81
CA PRO A 3 -26.76 6.66 13.82
C PRO A 3 -25.89 7.27 14.95
N THR A 4 -26.23 6.96 16.19
CA THR A 4 -25.47 7.43 17.35
C THR A 4 -24.03 6.96 17.27
N ARG A 5 -23.09 7.70 17.93
CA ARG A 5 -21.65 7.34 17.97
C ARG A 5 -21.41 5.89 18.39
N ARG A 6 -22.28 5.36 19.26
CA ARG A 6 -22.23 3.96 19.72
C ARG A 6 -22.65 2.96 18.63
N GLN A 7 -23.63 3.31 17.80
CA GLN A 7 -24.04 2.48 16.65
C GLN A 7 -22.99 2.46 15.54
N ARG A 8 -22.31 3.61 15.30
CA ARG A 8 -21.17 3.65 14.35
C ARG A 8 -19.99 2.78 14.83
N GLN A 9 -19.67 2.80 16.12
CA GLN A 9 -18.62 1.94 16.68
C GLN A 9 -18.98 0.45 16.62
N MET A 10 -20.25 0.08 16.83
CA MET A 10 -20.69 -1.30 16.66
C MET A 10 -20.58 -1.78 15.22
N CYS A 11 -20.96 -0.95 14.24
CA CYS A 11 -20.83 -1.29 12.81
C CYS A 11 -19.39 -1.51 12.37
N ILE A 12 -18.40 -0.81 12.94
CA ILE A 12 -16.98 -0.99 12.64
C ILE A 12 -16.43 -2.29 13.22
N ARG A 13 -16.88 -2.71 14.42
CA ARG A 13 -16.42 -3.93 15.09
C ARG A 13 -16.87 -5.24 14.47
N ASP A 14 -17.92 -5.21 13.64
CA ASP A 14 -18.60 -6.42 13.16
C ASP A 14 -18.15 -6.85 11.75
N ARG A 15 -17.08 -6.27 11.23
CA ARG A 15 -16.75 -6.38 9.80
C ARG A 15 -15.73 -7.44 9.43
N ILE A 16 -14.87 -7.83 10.38
CA ILE A 16 -13.89 -8.88 10.13
C ILE A 16 -14.38 -10.17 10.78
N ASN A 17 -14.60 -11.18 9.95
CA ASN A 17 -15.00 -12.52 10.35
C ASN A 17 -13.80 -13.46 10.28
N PHE A 18 -13.86 -14.56 11.06
CA PHE A 18 -12.91 -15.66 10.98
C PHE A 18 -13.66 -16.98 11.17
N GLY A 19 -13.48 -17.89 10.20
CA GLY A 19 -14.20 -19.17 10.20
C GLY A 19 -15.71 -19.03 10.04
N GLY A 20 -16.17 -18.09 9.20
CA GLY A 20 -17.59 -17.84 8.94
C GLY A 20 -18.35 -17.16 10.08
N ALA A 21 -17.66 -16.70 11.12
CA ALA A 21 -18.27 -16.04 12.26
C ALA A 21 -17.50 -14.76 12.64
N LYS A 22 -18.25 -13.79 13.19
CA LYS A 22 -17.68 -12.58 13.78
C LYS A 22 -16.62 -12.93 14.81
N MET A 23 -15.45 -12.27 14.75
CA MET A 23 -14.40 -12.40 15.73
C MET A 23 -14.87 -11.99 17.14
N SER A 24 -14.64 -12.85 18.12
CA SER A 24 -15.00 -12.61 19.52
C SER A 24 -14.06 -13.34 20.48
N LYS A 25 -13.62 -12.66 21.54
CA LYS A 25 -12.79 -13.25 22.62
C LYS A 25 -13.49 -14.46 23.24
N SER A 26 -14.82 -14.37 23.46
CA SER A 26 -15.60 -15.45 24.07
C SER A 26 -15.72 -16.69 23.18
N LYS A 27 -15.55 -16.56 21.85
CA LYS A 27 -15.60 -17.65 20.89
C LYS A 27 -14.22 -18.24 20.56
N GLY A 28 -13.13 -17.60 21.02
CA GLY A 28 -11.77 -18.04 20.72
C GLY A 28 -11.36 -17.88 19.24
N ASN A 29 -12.16 -17.20 18.43
CA ASN A 29 -11.90 -16.99 17.00
C ASN A 29 -11.31 -15.61 16.72
N ILE A 30 -10.28 -15.23 17.46
CA ILE A 30 -9.59 -13.94 17.30
C ILE A 30 -8.25 -14.17 16.62
N VAL A 31 -7.94 -13.30 15.67
CA VAL A 31 -6.61 -13.17 15.11
C VAL A 31 -5.77 -12.31 16.06
N ASP A 32 -4.67 -12.87 16.56
CA ASP A 32 -3.72 -12.15 17.40
C ASP A 32 -2.72 -11.37 16.53
N PRO A 33 -2.72 -10.03 16.57
CA PRO A 33 -1.79 -9.23 15.79
C PRO A 33 -0.31 -9.47 16.11
N GLU A 34 0.02 -9.85 17.35
CA GLU A 34 1.42 -10.01 17.81
C GLU A 34 2.15 -11.09 16.98
N SER A 35 1.45 -12.20 16.69
CA SER A 35 2.01 -13.27 15.85
C SER A 35 2.36 -12.81 14.43
N TYR A 36 1.54 -11.91 13.87
CA TYR A 36 1.77 -11.34 12.54
C TYR A 36 2.86 -10.26 12.54
N PHE A 37 2.98 -9.49 13.62
CA PHE A 37 4.08 -8.53 13.75
C PHE A 37 5.44 -9.22 13.74
N ALA A 38 5.56 -10.35 14.43
CA ALA A 38 6.79 -11.12 14.50
C ALA A 38 7.19 -11.76 13.15
N THR A 39 6.21 -12.16 12.35
CA THR A 39 6.44 -12.94 11.12
C THR A 39 6.41 -12.10 9.84
N HIS A 40 5.58 -11.06 9.80
CA HIS A 40 5.33 -10.26 8.58
C HIS A 40 5.68 -8.77 8.74
N GLY A 41 5.81 -8.30 9.99
CA GLY A 41 5.98 -6.89 10.29
C GLY A 41 4.66 -6.11 10.36
N ALA A 42 4.70 -4.98 11.06
CA ALA A 42 3.52 -4.15 11.30
C ALA A 42 2.95 -3.54 10.00
N ASP A 43 3.81 -3.13 9.08
CA ASP A 43 3.40 -2.49 7.83
C ASP A 43 2.66 -3.45 6.89
N ALA A 44 3.09 -4.72 6.83
CA ALA A 44 2.41 -5.74 6.02
C ALA A 44 1.00 -6.02 6.55
N LEU A 45 0.85 -6.10 7.88
CA LEU A 45 -0.46 -6.29 8.52
C LEU A 45 -1.37 -5.08 8.33
N ARG A 46 -0.85 -3.85 8.52
CA ARG A 46 -1.61 -2.61 8.28
C ARG A 46 -2.11 -2.53 6.85
N LEU A 47 -1.20 -2.75 5.90
CA LEU A 47 -1.53 -2.70 4.48
C LEU A 47 -2.55 -3.77 4.10
N TYR A 48 -2.43 -4.98 4.67
CA TYR A 48 -3.39 -6.06 4.44
C TYR A 48 -4.79 -5.68 4.92
N ILE A 49 -4.92 -5.15 6.13
CA ILE A 49 -6.22 -4.72 6.67
C ILE A 49 -6.87 -3.63 5.80
N LEU A 50 -6.08 -2.68 5.30
CA LEU A 50 -6.57 -1.63 4.40
C LEU A 50 -6.95 -2.17 3.01
N PHE A 51 -6.26 -3.22 2.55
CA PHE A 51 -6.47 -3.82 1.23
C PHE A 51 -7.64 -4.80 1.18
N MET A 52 -8.00 -5.46 2.29
CA MET A 52 -8.99 -6.53 2.32
C MET A 52 -10.34 -6.14 1.71
N ALA A 53 -10.91 -5.00 2.14
CA ALA A 53 -12.19 -4.50 1.66
C ALA A 53 -12.42 -3.03 2.05
N PRO A 54 -13.41 -2.36 1.40
CA PRO A 54 -13.87 -1.06 1.86
C PRO A 54 -14.36 -1.14 3.31
N PRO A 55 -14.22 -0.06 4.11
CA PRO A 55 -14.69 -0.07 5.50
C PRO A 55 -16.20 -0.32 5.67
N SER A 56 -16.98 -0.23 4.58
CA SER A 56 -18.43 -0.53 4.55
C SER A 56 -18.75 -2.02 4.52
N ASP A 57 -17.84 -2.87 4.08
CA ASP A 57 -18.10 -4.25 3.76
C ASP A 57 -17.58 -5.20 4.85
N GLY A 58 -18.29 -6.31 5.05
CA GLY A 58 -17.80 -7.41 5.87
C GLY A 58 -16.78 -8.24 5.08
N VAL A 59 -15.71 -8.68 5.76
CA VAL A 59 -14.65 -9.46 5.12
C VAL A 59 -14.29 -10.67 5.97
N GLU A 60 -13.94 -11.76 5.32
CA GLU A 60 -13.40 -12.96 5.95
C GLU A 60 -11.87 -12.83 6.03
N TRP A 61 -11.32 -13.06 7.23
CA TRP A 61 -9.88 -13.09 7.42
C TRP A 61 -9.26 -14.26 6.68
N ASN A 62 -8.20 -14.00 5.93
CA ASN A 62 -7.44 -15.01 5.19
C ASN A 62 -5.94 -14.81 5.42
N ASP A 63 -5.30 -15.78 6.06
CA ASP A 63 -3.86 -15.74 6.36
C ASP A 63 -2.99 -15.63 5.10
N GLY A 64 -3.42 -16.21 3.98
CA GLY A 64 -2.70 -16.11 2.72
C GLY A 64 -2.65 -14.71 2.11
N GLY A 65 -3.57 -13.83 2.50
CA GLY A 65 -3.64 -12.47 1.96
C GLY A 65 -2.49 -11.57 2.43
N ILE A 66 -2.00 -11.77 3.67
CA ILE A 66 -0.90 -10.98 4.23
C ILE A 66 0.43 -11.26 3.52
N GLU A 67 0.63 -12.49 3.01
CA GLU A 67 1.80 -12.83 2.20
C GLU A 67 1.87 -12.01 0.91
N GLY A 68 0.71 -11.68 0.34
CA GLY A 68 0.63 -10.81 -0.84
C GLY A 68 1.14 -9.41 -0.56
N THR A 69 0.73 -8.83 0.58
CA THR A 69 1.18 -7.48 0.98
C THR A 69 2.65 -7.45 1.38
N LYS A 70 3.15 -8.50 2.04
CA LYS A 70 4.58 -8.64 2.36
C LYS A 70 5.43 -8.70 1.09
N ARG A 71 5.02 -9.50 0.09
CA ARG A 71 5.72 -9.56 -1.21
C ARG A 71 5.71 -8.22 -1.94
N PHE A 72 4.59 -7.48 -1.87
CA PHE A 72 4.52 -6.14 -2.42
C PHE A 72 5.52 -5.20 -1.74
N LEU A 73 5.57 -5.16 -0.40
CA LEU A 73 6.48 -4.30 0.34
C LEU A 73 7.95 -4.64 0.07
N ASN A 74 8.31 -5.93 -0.01
CA ASN A 74 9.66 -6.35 -0.37
C ASN A 74 10.04 -5.87 -1.79
N LYS A 75 9.16 -6.08 -2.77
CA LYS A 75 9.38 -5.60 -4.14
C LYS A 75 9.46 -4.07 -4.20
N PHE A 76 8.66 -3.39 -3.40
CA PHE A 76 8.69 -1.94 -3.26
C PHE A 76 10.05 -1.46 -2.73
N TRP A 77 10.54 -2.08 -1.66
CA TRP A 77 11.86 -1.82 -1.11
C TRP A 77 12.96 -1.99 -2.16
N ASP A 78 12.96 -3.13 -2.86
CA ASP A 78 13.95 -3.42 -3.89
C ASP A 78 13.95 -2.37 -5.01
N ASN A 79 12.77 -1.90 -5.42
CA ASN A 79 12.65 -0.83 -6.43
C ASN A 79 13.20 0.50 -5.90
N MET A 80 12.88 0.87 -4.65
CA MET A 80 13.36 2.13 -4.07
C MET A 80 14.88 2.11 -3.89
N VAL A 81 15.45 1.00 -3.40
CA VAL A 81 16.90 0.84 -3.25
C VAL A 81 17.58 0.96 -4.62
N LYS A 82 17.05 0.34 -5.68
CA LYS A 82 17.60 0.49 -7.02
C LYS A 82 17.59 1.93 -7.50
N ILE A 83 16.51 2.67 -7.25
CA ILE A 83 16.43 4.09 -7.63
C ILE A 83 17.44 4.92 -6.83
N ILE A 84 17.60 4.66 -5.53
CA ILE A 84 18.56 5.38 -4.67
C ILE A 84 20.00 5.10 -5.12
N ASP A 85 20.33 3.83 -5.38
CA ASP A 85 21.68 3.40 -5.74
C ASP A 85 22.06 3.73 -7.19
N GLU A 86 21.07 4.11 -8.04
CA GLU A 86 21.35 4.50 -9.43
C GLU A 86 22.25 5.75 -9.46
N LYS A 87 23.47 5.56 -9.97
CA LYS A 87 24.49 6.60 -10.06
C LYS A 87 24.55 7.27 -11.42
N ASP A 88 24.15 6.53 -12.45
CA ASP A 88 24.14 7.03 -13.82
C ASP A 88 22.83 7.80 -14.05
N THR A 89 22.90 9.11 -13.83
CA THR A 89 21.77 10.02 -14.05
C THR A 89 21.97 10.80 -15.34
N SER A 90 20.88 11.11 -16.03
CA SER A 90 20.86 11.91 -17.24
C SER A 90 20.27 13.29 -16.97
N ASP A 91 20.82 14.31 -17.65
CA ASP A 91 20.19 15.64 -17.68
C ASP A 91 19.07 15.70 -18.73
N THR A 92 18.97 14.68 -19.62
CA THR A 92 17.97 14.65 -20.69
C THR A 92 16.80 13.77 -20.29
N PHE A 93 15.59 14.27 -20.55
CA PHE A 93 14.33 13.58 -20.29
C PHE A 93 13.99 12.68 -21.49
N SER A 94 13.87 11.39 -21.25
CA SER A 94 13.53 10.42 -22.31
C SER A 94 12.01 10.24 -22.42
N SER A 95 11.53 9.63 -23.51
CA SER A 95 10.12 9.29 -23.66
C SER A 95 9.61 8.30 -22.61
N LYS A 96 10.50 7.48 -22.04
CA LYS A 96 10.18 6.56 -20.94
C LYS A 96 10.04 7.29 -19.63
N ASP A 97 10.87 8.31 -19.41
CA ASP A 97 10.76 9.19 -18.24
C ASP A 97 9.42 9.94 -18.27
N GLU A 98 9.00 10.43 -19.43
CA GLU A 98 7.68 11.05 -19.62
C GLU A 98 6.53 10.09 -19.32
N GLU A 99 6.66 8.84 -19.74
CA GLU A 99 5.63 7.84 -19.50
C GLU A 99 5.50 7.51 -18.00
N ILE A 100 6.61 7.24 -17.32
CA ILE A 100 6.57 6.91 -15.88
C ILE A 100 6.12 8.10 -15.04
N GLU A 101 6.56 9.32 -15.34
CA GLU A 101 6.11 10.54 -14.67
C GLU A 101 4.60 10.74 -14.83
N ARG A 102 4.06 10.53 -16.03
CA ARG A 102 2.63 10.59 -16.29
C ARG A 102 1.86 9.55 -15.45
N LYS A 103 2.36 8.31 -15.34
CA LYS A 103 1.76 7.25 -14.52
C LYS A 103 1.78 7.62 -13.05
N ILE A 104 2.87 8.19 -12.54
CA ILE A 104 2.98 8.69 -11.17
C ILE A 104 1.92 9.75 -10.90
N ASN A 105 1.83 10.77 -11.75
CA ASN A 105 0.87 11.86 -11.60
C ASN A 105 -0.59 11.38 -11.65
N GLN A 106 -0.91 10.42 -12.52
CA GLN A 106 -2.22 9.77 -12.57
C GLN A 106 -2.51 9.00 -11.28
N THR A 107 -1.53 8.28 -10.75
CA THR A 107 -1.67 7.51 -9.51
C THR A 107 -1.84 8.43 -8.30
N ILE A 108 -1.10 9.54 -8.22
CA ILE A 108 -1.26 10.56 -7.17
C ILE A 108 -2.72 11.06 -7.16
N LYS A 109 -3.24 11.43 -8.33
CA LYS A 109 -4.63 11.90 -8.46
C LYS A 109 -5.63 10.82 -8.03
N SER A 110 -5.44 9.59 -8.48
CA SER A 110 -6.33 8.45 -8.17
C SER A 110 -6.34 8.14 -6.68
N ILE A 111 -5.17 7.99 -6.08
CA ILE A 111 -5.03 7.67 -4.65
C ILE A 111 -5.61 8.79 -3.79
N THR A 112 -5.36 10.06 -4.12
CA THR A 112 -5.94 11.20 -3.39
C THR A 112 -7.47 11.10 -3.37
N GLN A 113 -8.09 10.84 -4.52
CA GLN A 113 -9.56 10.68 -4.61
C GLN A 113 -10.09 9.48 -3.81
N HIS A 114 -9.35 8.36 -3.83
CA HIS A 114 -9.74 7.16 -3.07
C HIS A 114 -9.60 7.36 -1.55
N LEU A 115 -8.54 8.05 -1.10
CA LEU A 115 -8.36 8.38 0.31
C LEU A 115 -9.45 9.31 0.84
N GLU A 116 -9.87 10.31 0.07
CA GLU A 116 -10.98 11.22 0.41
C GLU A 116 -12.30 10.46 0.60
N LYS A 117 -12.50 9.36 -0.15
CA LYS A 117 -13.70 8.52 -0.09
C LYS A 117 -13.56 7.32 0.87
N PHE A 118 -12.42 7.17 1.56
CA PHE A 118 -12.10 6.00 2.38
C PHE A 118 -12.07 4.67 1.60
N GLU A 119 -11.77 4.71 0.31
CA GLU A 119 -11.60 3.55 -0.56
C GLU A 119 -10.15 3.04 -0.51
N PHE A 120 -9.69 2.67 0.68
CA PHE A 120 -8.28 2.30 0.92
C PHE A 120 -7.83 1.08 0.10
N ASN A 121 -8.70 0.10 -0.10
CA ASN A 121 -8.41 -1.09 -0.88
C ASN A 121 -8.06 -0.76 -2.34
N THR A 122 -8.73 0.21 -2.92
CA THR A 122 -8.45 0.69 -4.28
C THR A 122 -7.16 1.52 -4.31
N ALA A 123 -6.93 2.37 -3.30
CA ALA A 123 -5.69 3.12 -3.17
C ALA A 123 -4.46 2.19 -3.08
N VAL A 124 -4.54 1.11 -2.29
CA VAL A 124 -3.48 0.08 -2.21
C VAL A 124 -3.28 -0.62 -3.56
N SER A 125 -4.38 -0.96 -4.26
CA SER A 125 -4.31 -1.55 -5.60
C SER A 125 -3.58 -0.65 -6.59
N ASP A 126 -3.82 0.65 -6.55
CA ASP A 126 -3.17 1.61 -7.45
C ASP A 126 -1.67 1.76 -7.12
N LEU A 127 -1.29 1.73 -5.83
CA LEU A 127 0.13 1.65 -5.44
C LEU A 127 0.81 0.38 -5.95
N MET A 128 0.13 -0.77 -5.88
CA MET A 128 0.66 -2.04 -6.37
C MET A 128 0.88 -2.01 -7.89
N LYS A 129 -0.04 -1.39 -8.65
CA LYS A 129 0.11 -1.21 -10.11
C LYS A 129 1.29 -0.29 -10.42
N LEU A 130 1.37 0.86 -9.76
CA LEU A 130 2.48 1.79 -9.95
C LEU A 130 3.83 1.14 -9.63
N ASN A 131 3.91 0.34 -8.56
CA ASN A 131 5.13 -0.39 -8.22
C ASN A 131 5.53 -1.42 -9.30
N ASN A 132 4.56 -2.01 -10.00
CA ASN A 132 4.83 -2.88 -11.15
C ASN A 132 5.35 -2.07 -12.34
N ASP A 133 4.72 -0.93 -12.65
CA ASP A 133 5.19 -0.02 -13.72
C ASP A 133 6.63 0.45 -13.45
N LEU A 134 6.95 0.79 -12.19
CA LEU A 134 8.32 1.12 -11.79
C LEU A 134 9.29 -0.05 -11.96
N SER A 135 8.85 -1.27 -11.59
CA SER A 135 9.71 -2.44 -11.80
C SER A 135 10.01 -2.68 -13.27
N ASP A 136 9.05 -2.42 -14.16
CA ASP A 136 9.25 -2.57 -15.60
C ASP A 136 10.14 -1.46 -16.15
N TYR A 137 9.96 -0.23 -15.69
CA TYR A 137 10.84 0.91 -16.01
C TYR A 137 12.29 0.65 -15.60
N LEU A 138 12.52 0.06 -14.39
CA LEU A 138 13.85 -0.23 -13.84
C LEU A 138 14.53 -1.50 -14.40
N LYS A 139 13.85 -2.31 -15.20
CA LYS A 139 14.45 -3.49 -15.87
C LYS A 139 15.27 -3.10 -17.10
N GLU A 140 14.99 -1.97 -17.67
CA GLU A 140 15.66 -1.49 -18.86
C GLU A 140 16.94 -0.74 -18.44
N ASP A 141 18.02 -0.90 -19.20
CA ASP A 141 19.28 -0.15 -19.01
C ASP A 141 19.06 1.33 -19.36
N ASN A 142 18.31 2.03 -18.55
CA ASN A 142 18.02 3.44 -18.69
C ASN A 142 18.70 4.22 -17.57
N THR A 143 19.38 5.28 -17.93
CA THR A 143 19.76 6.31 -16.98
C THR A 143 18.51 7.09 -16.54
N ILE A 144 18.30 7.24 -15.25
CA ILE A 144 17.16 8.00 -14.73
C ILE A 144 17.49 9.49 -14.75
N GLN A 145 16.57 10.33 -15.24
CA GLN A 145 16.76 11.78 -15.17
C GLN A 145 16.74 12.24 -13.70
N ILE A 146 17.66 13.14 -13.33
CA ILE A 146 17.96 13.47 -11.93
C ILE A 146 16.75 14.04 -11.16
N ASP A 147 16.01 14.97 -11.76
CA ASP A 147 14.83 15.56 -11.11
C ASP A 147 13.68 14.56 -11.01
N LEU A 148 13.60 13.64 -11.98
CA LEU A 148 12.62 12.55 -11.96
C LEU A 148 12.93 11.56 -10.84
N LYS A 149 14.19 11.22 -10.60
CA LYS A 149 14.62 10.37 -9.48
C LYS A 149 14.11 10.90 -8.16
N ASP A 150 14.34 12.17 -7.86
CA ASP A 150 13.90 12.83 -6.63
C ASP A 150 12.36 12.90 -6.56
N SER A 151 11.70 13.17 -7.68
CA SER A 151 10.25 13.20 -7.80
C SER A 151 9.62 11.83 -7.51
N ILE A 152 10.18 10.75 -8.07
CA ILE A 152 9.72 9.37 -7.82
C ILE A 152 9.80 9.06 -6.32
N LEU A 153 10.99 9.20 -5.73
CA LEU A 153 11.22 8.89 -4.32
C LEU A 153 10.25 9.67 -3.42
N ARG A 154 10.21 10.98 -3.56
CA ARG A 154 9.36 11.83 -2.73
C ARG A 154 7.88 11.48 -2.84
N ASN A 155 7.35 11.42 -4.06
CA ASN A 155 5.92 11.27 -4.28
C ASN A 155 5.42 9.89 -3.84
N ILE A 156 6.16 8.84 -4.15
CA ILE A 156 5.74 7.48 -3.85
C ILE A 156 5.83 7.20 -2.35
N LEU A 157 6.87 7.69 -1.67
CA LEU A 157 6.99 7.56 -0.22
C LEU A 157 5.86 8.30 0.51
N ILE A 158 5.51 9.51 0.06
CA ILE A 158 4.36 10.26 0.61
C ILE A 158 3.05 9.49 0.43
N LEU A 159 2.84 8.85 -0.72
CA LEU A 159 1.62 8.07 -0.97
C LEU A 159 1.57 6.79 -0.11
N LEU A 160 2.70 6.15 0.14
CA LEU A 160 2.77 4.94 0.97
C LEU A 160 2.69 5.24 2.46
N TYR A 161 3.24 6.36 2.91
CA TYR A 161 3.42 6.69 4.33
C TYR A 161 2.16 6.51 5.21
N PRO A 162 0.96 6.95 4.82
CA PRO A 162 -0.25 6.76 5.63
C PRO A 162 -0.60 5.29 5.89
N MET A 163 -0.22 4.41 4.98
CA MET A 163 -0.58 2.99 4.99
C MET A 163 0.52 2.10 5.58
N SER A 164 1.78 2.41 5.29
CA SER A 164 2.97 1.66 5.72
C SER A 164 4.09 2.62 6.13
N PRO A 165 3.98 3.23 7.33
CA PRO A 165 4.87 4.33 7.74
C PRO A 165 6.30 3.89 8.03
N HIS A 166 6.52 2.66 8.53
CA HIS A 166 7.88 2.24 8.92
C HIS A 166 8.79 2.09 7.70
N ILE A 167 8.35 1.37 6.68
CA ILE A 167 9.11 1.19 5.44
C ILE A 167 9.32 2.51 4.71
N ALA A 168 8.30 3.39 4.70
CA ALA A 168 8.41 4.69 4.05
C ALA A 168 9.32 5.68 4.80
N SER A 169 9.58 5.46 6.08
CA SER A 169 10.49 6.30 6.88
C SER A 169 11.92 5.78 6.87
N GLU A 170 12.12 4.50 6.58
CA GLU A 170 13.44 3.88 6.54
C GLU A 170 14.15 4.16 5.21
N ILE A 171 13.41 4.31 4.12
CA ILE A 171 13.90 4.71 2.80
C ILE A 171 14.22 6.22 2.75
#